data_9fea465a59d366d0f7aae48529ab4055
#
_entry.id   9fea465a59d366d0f7aae48529ab4055
#
_cell.length_a   1.000
_cell.length_b   1.000
_cell.length_c   1.000
_cell.angle_alpha   90.00
_cell.angle_beta   90.00
_cell.angle_gamma   90.00
#
_symmetry.space_group_name_H-M   'P 1'
#
loop_
_entity.id
_entity.type
_entity.pdbx_description
1 polymer ?
#
loop_
_entity_poly.entity_id
_entity_poly.type
_entity_poly.pdbx_seq_one_letter_code
_entity_poly.pdbx_strand_id
1 'polypeptide(L)'
;MRRYLFLLFVLLNDLFPAFAVDANLKNEWSQSGSNYSVPATAKKISILEFGGKADNATDNSTALQNAIKSLNGNSGVIEIPAGNFLIKKTISIPSNILIKGKGSDKTILNFNLNGNGDLFSIQGNVTNISSPVLSGTVKGSSSIKVSNPAGFAIGDYVLVKQSANTLLESNWAYSSFFQIVKITKISGNEITISTSLHLDFPASNYPVLQKINPAQNAGIESLKIKRSDATSGQTSNIFFNYAVNCWVKGVELENSNYAHINLQSSANTTISGNYLHDAFDYGSGGKGYGVVMQFGASDNFIFDNIAKHLRHSFLLQAAANGNVIAYNYSYDPYWTEGWFPAASAGDVVLHGNYPYANLFEGNIFQNLVIDNSHGINGPYNTFFRNRIENYGIVMNGNSGDNMHFIANEITGSGLLKGLYNIEGSHTEIANNIKGSLQSGNVTETSLINKNYTSKIGAPNAVGSWKNDAYIRNGKAIKTIVSNTTKSVSETITKTEATPVKTKTTKKLKKKCCVKKKK
;
A
#
# COMPACT_ATOMS: atom_id res chain seq x y z
N MET A 1 -31.20 -41.96 8.92
CA MET A 1 -31.28 -40.86 7.98
C MET A 1 -30.27 -39.72 8.24
N ARG A 2 -29.76 -39.46 9.48
CA ARG A 2 -28.78 -38.37 9.76
C ARG A 2 -27.31 -38.65 9.38
N ARG A 3 -26.91 -39.91 9.14
CA ARG A 3 -25.52 -40.26 8.77
C ARG A 3 -25.21 -40.10 7.26
N TYR A 4 -26.19 -40.10 6.41
CA TYR A 4 -26.01 -39.97 4.96
C TYR A 4 -25.99 -38.53 4.47
N LEU A 5 -26.51 -37.58 5.27
CA LEU A 5 -26.48 -36.16 4.91
C LEU A 5 -25.08 -35.52 5.10
N PHE A 6 -24.27 -36.09 6.02
CA PHE A 6 -22.91 -35.58 6.27
C PHE A 6 -21.90 -36.06 5.21
N LEU A 7 -22.12 -37.25 4.62
CA LEU A 7 -21.28 -37.73 3.52
C LEU A 7 -21.56 -36.98 2.19
N LEU A 8 -22.79 -36.52 1.98
CA LEU A 8 -23.14 -35.76 0.78
C LEU A 8 -22.54 -34.34 0.76
N PHE A 9 -22.34 -33.74 1.94
CA PHE A 9 -21.72 -32.41 2.04
C PHE A 9 -20.19 -32.42 1.84
N VAL A 10 -19.53 -33.53 2.15
CA VAL A 10 -18.08 -33.71 1.91
C VAL A 10 -17.78 -34.03 0.44
N LEU A 11 -18.71 -34.72 -0.24
CA LEU A 11 -18.56 -35.09 -1.66
C LEU A 11 -18.91 -33.97 -2.64
N LEU A 12 -19.56 -32.89 -2.19
CA LEU A 12 -19.88 -31.72 -3.04
C LEU A 12 -18.74 -30.71 -3.16
N ASN A 13 -17.73 -30.75 -2.27
CA ASN A 13 -16.55 -29.89 -2.37
C ASN A 13 -15.53 -30.36 -3.43
N ASP A 14 -15.62 -31.62 -3.90
CA ASP A 14 -14.69 -32.16 -4.90
C ASP A 14 -15.23 -32.07 -6.35
N LEU A 15 -16.36 -31.41 -6.58
CA LEU A 15 -17.03 -31.39 -7.90
C LEU A 15 -16.58 -30.21 -8.79
N PHE A 16 -15.78 -29.27 -8.30
CA PHE A 16 -15.24 -28.21 -9.13
C PHE A 16 -13.73 -28.37 -9.26
N PRO A 17 -13.21 -28.62 -10.48
CA PRO A 17 -11.77 -28.66 -10.68
C PRO A 17 -11.15 -27.35 -10.23
N ALA A 18 -10.05 -27.42 -9.48
CA ALA A 18 -9.26 -26.25 -9.17
C ALA A 18 -8.56 -25.77 -10.44
N PHE A 19 -8.69 -24.48 -10.76
CA PHE A 19 -8.05 -23.87 -11.91
C PHE A 19 -6.76 -23.17 -11.48
N ALA A 20 -5.67 -23.41 -12.19
CA ALA A 20 -4.51 -22.54 -12.14
C ALA A 20 -4.86 -21.22 -12.85
N VAL A 21 -4.48 -20.09 -12.27
CA VAL A 21 -4.62 -18.79 -12.95
C VAL A 21 -3.72 -18.82 -14.18
N ASP A 22 -4.29 -18.58 -15.37
CA ASP A 22 -3.53 -18.58 -16.61
C ASP A 22 -2.32 -17.62 -16.53
N ALA A 23 -1.18 -18.09 -17.02
CA ALA A 23 0.05 -17.30 -17.02
C ALA A 23 -0.11 -15.97 -17.78
N ASN A 24 -0.97 -15.94 -18.81
CA ASN A 24 -1.26 -14.73 -19.57
C ASN A 24 -1.99 -13.65 -18.77
N LEU A 25 -2.66 -14.04 -17.68
CA LEU A 25 -3.34 -13.11 -16.75
C LEU A 25 -2.39 -12.53 -15.70
N LYS A 26 -1.16 -13.09 -15.57
CA LYS A 26 -0.18 -12.66 -14.59
C LYS A 26 0.73 -11.58 -15.19
N ASN A 27 0.99 -10.55 -14.42
CA ASN A 27 2.06 -9.59 -14.68
C ASN A 27 3.24 -9.88 -13.73
N GLU A 28 4.37 -9.25 -13.97
CA GLU A 28 5.54 -9.36 -13.08
C GLU A 28 5.37 -8.37 -11.90
N TRP A 29 4.91 -8.86 -10.77
CA TRP A 29 4.74 -8.05 -9.54
C TRP A 29 5.80 -8.33 -8.47
N SER A 30 6.70 -9.32 -8.70
CA SER A 30 7.72 -9.70 -7.71
C SER A 30 8.73 -8.59 -7.44
N GLN A 31 8.90 -7.66 -8.38
CA GLN A 31 9.81 -6.52 -8.26
C GLN A 31 9.21 -5.31 -7.55
N SER A 32 7.92 -5.35 -7.18
CA SER A 32 7.27 -4.23 -6.51
C SER A 32 7.84 -3.95 -5.14
N GLY A 33 7.93 -2.67 -4.79
CA GLY A 33 8.43 -2.19 -3.50
C GLY A 33 9.95 -2.07 -3.40
N SER A 34 10.39 -1.48 -2.31
CA SER A 34 11.80 -1.22 -2.02
C SER A 34 12.53 -2.49 -1.60
N ASN A 35 13.71 -2.69 -2.16
CA ASN A 35 14.66 -3.71 -1.76
C ASN A 35 15.84 -3.12 -0.95
N TYR A 36 15.79 -1.81 -0.63
CA TYR A 36 16.86 -1.14 0.10
C TYR A 36 16.78 -1.43 1.60
N SER A 37 17.95 -1.62 2.19
CA SER A 37 18.13 -1.70 3.64
C SER A 37 19.13 -0.64 4.08
N VAL A 38 18.81 0.09 5.14
CA VAL A 38 19.73 1.07 5.72
C VAL A 38 21.01 0.35 6.17
N PRO A 39 22.20 0.75 5.71
CA PRO A 39 23.46 0.12 6.12
C PRO A 39 23.62 0.11 7.65
N ALA A 40 24.13 -0.98 8.21
CA ALA A 40 24.39 -1.08 9.65
C ALA A 40 25.38 -0.01 10.14
N THR A 41 26.25 0.45 9.25
CA THR A 41 27.26 1.51 9.46
C THR A 41 26.70 2.93 9.28
N ALA A 42 25.43 3.07 8.92
CA ALA A 42 24.82 4.39 8.74
C ALA A 42 24.91 5.21 10.02
N LYS A 43 25.35 6.46 9.88
CA LYS A 43 25.47 7.39 11.02
C LYS A 43 24.09 7.65 11.63
N LYS A 44 24.00 7.56 12.95
CA LYS A 44 22.79 7.90 13.71
C LYS A 44 23.00 9.25 14.39
N ILE A 45 22.03 10.14 14.22
CA ILE A 45 22.07 11.50 14.73
C ILE A 45 20.73 11.80 15.40
N SER A 46 20.77 12.28 16.64
CA SER A 46 19.55 12.71 17.33
C SER A 46 19.19 14.15 16.94
N ILE A 47 17.90 14.43 16.73
CA ILE A 47 17.40 15.80 16.55
C ILE A 47 17.77 16.70 17.76
N LEU A 48 17.94 16.12 18.94
CA LEU A 48 18.31 16.86 20.16
C LEU A 48 19.69 17.49 20.05
N GLU A 49 20.63 16.88 19.32
CA GLU A 49 21.98 17.41 19.07
C GLU A 49 21.95 18.75 18.31
N PHE A 50 20.83 19.03 17.65
CA PHE A 50 20.59 20.27 16.88
C PHE A 50 19.58 21.21 17.55
N GLY A 51 19.35 21.03 18.85
CA GLY A 51 18.47 21.90 19.64
C GLY A 51 16.99 21.53 19.54
N GLY A 52 16.66 20.32 19.06
CA GLY A 52 15.27 19.83 19.07
C GLY A 52 14.71 19.72 20.48
N LYS A 53 13.43 20.06 20.66
CA LYS A 53 12.73 19.99 21.94
C LYS A 53 11.39 19.29 21.82
N ALA A 54 11.12 18.36 22.72
CA ALA A 54 9.90 17.56 22.76
C ALA A 54 8.76 18.21 23.58
N ASP A 55 8.62 19.53 23.50
CA ASP A 55 7.72 20.34 24.34
C ASP A 55 6.40 20.73 23.62
N ASN A 56 6.22 20.30 22.36
CA ASN A 56 5.09 20.66 21.50
C ASN A 56 4.88 22.19 21.33
N ALA A 57 5.87 22.99 21.64
CA ALA A 57 5.80 24.45 21.58
C ALA A 57 6.93 25.05 20.72
N THR A 58 8.16 24.55 20.89
CA THR A 58 9.32 24.95 20.09
C THR A 58 9.20 24.45 18.66
N ASP A 59 9.38 25.32 17.67
CA ASP A 59 9.47 24.92 16.26
C ASP A 59 10.77 24.16 16.00
N ASN A 60 10.66 22.87 15.74
CA ASN A 60 11.77 21.97 15.48
C ASN A 60 12.17 21.88 14.00
N SER A 61 11.55 22.65 13.12
CA SER A 61 11.82 22.59 11.67
C SER A 61 13.30 22.78 11.34
N THR A 62 13.93 23.78 11.96
CA THR A 62 15.35 24.08 11.74
C THR A 62 16.26 23.00 12.33
N ALA A 63 15.95 22.50 13.53
CA ALA A 63 16.70 21.43 14.17
C ALA A 63 16.70 20.16 13.29
N LEU A 64 15.55 19.76 12.78
CA LEU A 64 15.41 18.59 11.92
C LEU A 64 16.14 18.77 10.58
N GLN A 65 16.00 19.95 9.94
CA GLN A 65 16.71 20.26 8.70
C GLN A 65 18.24 20.27 8.89
N ASN A 66 18.74 20.81 10.01
CA ASN A 66 20.17 20.84 10.30
C ASN A 66 20.73 19.44 10.60
N ALA A 67 19.97 18.60 11.32
CA ALA A 67 20.31 17.20 11.54
C ALA A 67 20.45 16.45 10.19
N ILE A 68 19.50 16.62 9.26
CA ILE A 68 19.56 16.07 7.92
C ILE A 68 20.81 16.59 7.16
N LYS A 69 21.03 17.90 7.15
CA LYS A 69 22.16 18.54 6.45
C LYS A 69 23.51 18.08 6.98
N SER A 70 23.63 17.77 8.28
CA SER A 70 24.89 17.33 8.90
C SER A 70 25.40 15.99 8.38
N LEU A 71 24.54 15.21 7.72
CA LEU A 71 24.92 13.96 7.04
C LEU A 71 25.64 14.20 5.71
N ASN A 72 25.58 15.44 5.18
CA ASN A 72 26.31 15.88 3.99
C ASN A 72 26.20 14.90 2.80
N GLY A 73 24.98 14.41 2.51
CA GLY A 73 24.68 13.47 1.43
C GLY A 73 25.01 11.99 1.74
N ASN A 74 25.63 11.71 2.88
CA ASN A 74 25.89 10.33 3.29
C ASN A 74 24.62 9.64 3.83
N SER A 75 24.63 8.32 3.80
CA SER A 75 23.56 7.53 4.41
C SER A 75 23.51 7.74 5.92
N GLY A 76 22.30 7.98 6.45
CA GLY A 76 22.14 8.17 7.87
C GLY A 76 20.71 8.02 8.41
N VAL A 77 20.63 7.92 9.72
CA VAL A 77 19.38 7.83 10.47
C VAL A 77 19.26 9.06 11.36
N ILE A 78 18.20 9.84 11.16
CA ILE A 78 17.83 10.89 12.10
C ILE A 78 16.89 10.28 13.13
N GLU A 79 17.38 10.16 14.35
CA GLU A 79 16.59 9.63 15.46
C GLU A 79 15.80 10.75 16.14
N ILE A 80 14.49 10.53 16.22
CA ILE A 80 13.58 11.41 16.96
C ILE A 80 13.15 10.66 18.22
N PRO A 81 13.53 11.11 19.41
CA PRO A 81 13.19 10.42 20.66
C PRO A 81 11.68 10.46 20.94
N ALA A 82 11.26 9.82 22.02
CA ALA A 82 9.90 9.93 22.52
C ALA A 82 9.57 11.39 22.90
N GLY A 83 8.35 11.82 22.59
CA GLY A 83 7.83 13.14 22.90
C GLY A 83 7.06 13.78 21.75
N ASN A 84 6.62 15.03 21.95
CA ASN A 84 5.82 15.78 20.98
C ASN A 84 6.66 16.91 20.40
N PHE A 85 6.83 16.91 19.09
CA PHE A 85 7.66 17.88 18.37
C PHE A 85 6.79 18.71 17.43
N LEU A 86 6.74 20.02 17.64
CA LEU A 86 6.07 20.94 16.73
C LEU A 86 6.97 21.22 15.52
N ILE A 87 6.42 21.12 14.31
CA ILE A 87 7.08 21.41 13.03
C ILE A 87 6.24 22.43 12.27
N LYS A 88 6.85 23.51 11.82
CA LYS A 88 6.14 24.61 11.13
C LYS A 88 6.56 24.82 9.67
N LYS A 89 7.42 23.96 9.14
CA LYS A 89 7.88 24.04 7.74
C LYS A 89 7.89 22.66 7.11
N THR A 90 7.73 22.62 5.79
CA THR A 90 7.99 21.41 5.00
C THR A 90 9.40 20.88 5.26
N ILE A 91 9.52 19.59 5.49
CA ILE A 91 10.80 18.92 5.69
C ILE A 91 11.15 18.17 4.40
N SER A 92 12.21 18.58 3.73
CA SER A 92 12.76 17.87 2.59
C SER A 92 13.67 16.74 3.07
N ILE A 93 13.44 15.53 2.59
CA ILE A 93 14.26 14.35 2.89
C ILE A 93 15.02 13.97 1.62
N PRO A 94 16.34 14.18 1.58
CA PRO A 94 17.17 13.77 0.45
C PRO A 94 17.40 12.26 0.43
N SER A 95 18.08 11.78 -0.62
CA SER A 95 18.45 10.37 -0.76
C SER A 95 19.22 9.82 0.44
N ASN A 96 19.03 8.54 0.73
CA ASN A 96 19.74 7.76 1.74
C ASN A 96 19.51 8.17 3.20
N ILE A 97 18.42 8.88 3.50
CA ILE A 97 18.06 9.34 4.85
C ILE A 97 16.85 8.59 5.38
N LEU A 98 16.98 8.07 6.60
CA LEU A 98 15.87 7.54 7.38
C LEU A 98 15.52 8.49 8.53
N ILE A 99 14.28 8.94 8.60
CA ILE A 99 13.71 9.59 9.78
C ILE A 99 13.06 8.50 10.64
N LYS A 100 13.51 8.35 11.88
CA LYS A 100 13.06 7.25 12.74
C LYS A 100 12.65 7.70 14.14
N GLY A 101 11.42 7.39 14.53
CA GLY A 101 10.91 7.56 15.88
C GLY A 101 11.10 6.33 16.75
N LYS A 102 10.48 6.35 17.93
CA LYS A 102 10.49 5.27 18.94
C LYS A 102 9.17 4.49 18.99
N GLY A 103 8.24 4.76 18.07
CA GLY A 103 6.90 4.18 17.99
C GLY A 103 5.87 5.28 17.72
N SER A 104 4.76 4.95 17.07
CA SER A 104 3.70 5.92 16.76
C SER A 104 2.97 6.41 18.02
N ASP A 105 3.02 5.64 19.10
CA ASP A 105 2.51 5.98 20.43
C ASP A 105 3.48 6.84 21.27
N LYS A 106 4.73 6.98 20.83
CA LYS A 106 5.81 7.61 21.64
C LYS A 106 6.39 8.84 20.98
N THR A 107 6.61 8.83 19.67
CA THR A 107 7.17 9.96 18.94
C THR A 107 6.09 10.58 18.07
N ILE A 108 5.74 11.83 18.33
CA ILE A 108 4.67 12.53 17.64
C ILE A 108 5.22 13.80 17.02
N LEU A 109 5.11 13.92 15.71
CA LEU A 109 5.42 15.11 14.95
C LEU A 109 4.11 15.86 14.66
N ASN A 110 3.90 16.98 15.34
CA ASN A 110 2.75 17.85 15.13
C ASN A 110 3.12 18.92 14.10
N PHE A 111 2.56 18.80 12.91
CA PHE A 111 2.80 19.78 11.84
C PHE A 111 1.71 20.86 11.83
N ASN A 112 2.16 22.11 11.77
CA ASN A 112 1.32 23.27 11.53
C ASN A 112 2.11 24.25 10.63
N LEU A 113 1.89 24.12 9.32
CA LEU A 113 2.59 24.98 8.34
C LEU A 113 1.93 26.36 8.22
N ASN A 114 0.71 26.50 8.73
CA ASN A 114 -0.12 27.70 8.59
C ASN A 114 -0.30 28.11 7.12
N GLY A 115 -0.49 27.11 6.26
CA GLY A 115 -0.67 27.33 4.82
C GLY A 115 -0.45 26.08 3.97
N ASN A 116 -0.50 26.28 2.65
CA ASN A 116 -0.31 25.21 1.69
C ASN A 116 1.14 24.71 1.68
N GLY A 117 1.31 23.41 1.79
CA GLY A 117 2.61 22.71 1.72
C GLY A 117 2.48 21.27 2.13
N ASP A 118 3.29 20.40 1.56
CA ASP A 118 3.45 19.02 2.00
C ASP A 118 4.26 19.01 3.30
N LEU A 119 3.98 18.05 4.19
CA LEU A 119 4.71 17.99 5.48
C LEU A 119 6.12 17.44 5.28
N PHE A 120 6.21 16.26 4.62
CA PHE A 120 7.47 15.69 4.15
C PHE A 120 7.49 15.65 2.63
N SER A 121 8.64 15.98 2.05
CA SER A 121 8.86 16.02 0.60
C SER A 121 10.11 15.23 0.22
N ILE A 122 9.97 14.23 -0.66
CA ILE A 122 11.03 13.37 -1.17
C ILE A 122 10.97 13.47 -2.70
N GLN A 123 11.87 14.27 -3.29
CA GLN A 123 11.77 14.62 -4.70
C GLN A 123 13.09 14.49 -5.44
N GLY A 124 13.01 13.83 -6.60
CA GLY A 124 14.02 13.85 -7.67
C GLY A 124 13.58 14.73 -8.82
N ASN A 125 14.16 14.54 -9.98
CA ASN A 125 13.85 15.31 -11.18
C ASN A 125 14.14 14.53 -12.46
N VAL A 126 13.54 14.97 -13.57
CA VAL A 126 13.85 14.52 -14.91
C VAL A 126 15.10 15.21 -15.42
N THR A 127 15.94 14.49 -16.18
CA THR A 127 17.12 15.07 -16.84
C THR A 127 16.82 15.44 -18.31
N ASN A 128 17.78 16.03 -19.00
CA ASN A 128 17.68 16.30 -20.45
C ASN A 128 18.16 15.11 -21.32
N ILE A 129 18.58 13.99 -20.69
CA ILE A 129 19.09 12.82 -21.42
C ILE A 129 17.92 11.95 -21.84
N SER A 130 17.72 11.82 -23.13
CA SER A 130 16.66 10.98 -23.72
C SER A 130 17.10 10.37 -25.04
N SER A 131 16.46 9.28 -25.43
CA SER A 131 16.68 8.63 -26.73
C SER A 131 15.40 8.01 -27.24
N PRO A 132 15.07 8.19 -28.55
CA PRO A 132 13.97 7.44 -29.16
C PRO A 132 14.17 5.93 -29.02
N VAL A 133 13.09 5.21 -28.75
CA VAL A 133 13.08 3.75 -28.70
C VAL A 133 12.71 3.21 -30.08
N LEU A 134 13.51 2.29 -30.59
CA LEU A 134 13.36 1.73 -31.92
C LEU A 134 12.59 0.40 -31.93
N SER A 135 12.75 -0.42 -30.87
CA SER A 135 12.05 -1.71 -30.72
C SER A 135 12.15 -2.23 -29.28
N GLY A 136 11.53 -3.38 -29.02
CA GLY A 136 11.50 -3.98 -27.67
C GLY A 136 10.43 -3.38 -26.77
N THR A 137 9.34 -2.87 -27.34
CA THR A 137 8.31 -2.10 -26.63
C THR A 137 7.00 -2.86 -26.44
N VAL A 138 6.99 -4.17 -26.60
CA VAL A 138 5.80 -4.99 -26.32
C VAL A 138 5.75 -5.41 -24.85
N LYS A 139 4.55 -5.63 -24.34
CA LYS A 139 4.34 -6.15 -22.97
C LYS A 139 5.20 -7.40 -22.74
N GLY A 140 5.84 -7.47 -21.57
CA GLY A 140 6.73 -8.56 -21.19
C GLY A 140 8.18 -8.39 -21.66
N SER A 141 8.48 -7.40 -22.51
CA SER A 141 9.88 -7.12 -22.92
C SER A 141 10.70 -6.58 -21.76
N SER A 142 11.91 -7.11 -21.60
CA SER A 142 12.94 -6.62 -20.66
C SER A 142 14.18 -6.07 -21.38
N SER A 143 14.17 -6.03 -22.71
CA SER A 143 15.24 -5.46 -23.54
C SER A 143 14.66 -4.47 -24.53
N ILE A 144 15.23 -3.27 -24.59
CA ILE A 144 14.79 -2.14 -25.40
C ILE A 144 15.94 -1.67 -26.27
N LYS A 145 15.71 -1.51 -27.57
CA LYS A 145 16.69 -0.92 -28.49
C LYS A 145 16.43 0.58 -28.65
N VAL A 146 17.44 1.39 -28.37
CA VAL A 146 17.38 2.85 -28.48
C VAL A 146 18.19 3.36 -29.69
N SER A 147 17.92 4.55 -30.16
CA SER A 147 18.66 5.17 -31.28
C SER A 147 20.06 5.61 -30.87
N ASN A 148 20.22 6.08 -29.64
CA ASN A 148 21.50 6.54 -29.07
C ASN A 148 21.57 6.21 -27.58
N PRO A 149 22.46 5.33 -27.12
CA PRO A 149 22.64 4.99 -25.72
C PRO A 149 23.53 5.99 -24.95
N ALA A 150 24.10 7.00 -25.59
CA ALA A 150 24.98 7.96 -24.93
C ALA A 150 24.28 8.69 -23.77
N GLY A 151 24.98 8.82 -22.64
CA GLY A 151 24.45 9.47 -21.43
C GLY A 151 23.67 8.54 -20.50
N PHE A 152 23.37 7.31 -20.92
CA PHE A 152 22.82 6.27 -20.03
C PHE A 152 23.92 5.40 -19.46
N ALA A 153 23.75 4.97 -18.22
CA ALA A 153 24.67 4.06 -17.53
C ALA A 153 23.89 2.94 -16.82
N ILE A 154 24.56 1.81 -16.57
CA ILE A 154 24.01 0.75 -15.73
C ILE A 154 23.76 1.31 -14.33
N GLY A 155 22.57 1.08 -13.81
CA GLY A 155 22.11 1.60 -12.53
C GLY A 155 21.24 2.85 -12.64
N ASP A 156 21.20 3.52 -13.79
CA ASP A 156 20.30 4.64 -14.02
C ASP A 156 18.84 4.22 -13.96
N TYR A 157 18.00 5.10 -13.44
CA TYR A 157 16.55 5.00 -13.56
C TYR A 157 16.07 5.80 -14.77
N VAL A 158 15.14 5.23 -15.50
CA VAL A 158 14.61 5.79 -16.73
C VAL A 158 13.10 5.63 -16.81
N LEU A 159 12.45 6.52 -17.55
CA LEU A 159 11.06 6.39 -17.99
C LEU A 159 11.06 5.73 -19.36
N VAL A 160 10.37 4.62 -19.51
CA VAL A 160 9.91 4.17 -20.82
C VAL A 160 8.59 4.88 -21.06
N LYS A 161 8.60 5.88 -21.91
CA LYS A 161 7.52 6.87 -22.04
C LYS A 161 7.05 6.94 -23.48
N GLN A 162 5.75 7.04 -23.71
CA GLN A 162 5.23 7.44 -25.01
C GLN A 162 4.96 8.94 -25.07
N SER A 163 5.17 9.52 -26.26
CA SER A 163 4.99 10.96 -26.48
C SER A 163 3.54 11.33 -26.79
N ALA A 164 2.78 10.41 -27.37
CA ALA A 164 1.37 10.65 -27.70
C ALA A 164 0.48 10.40 -26.47
N ASN A 165 -0.44 11.34 -26.20
CA ASN A 165 -1.39 11.26 -25.08
C ASN A 165 -2.72 10.60 -25.49
N THR A 166 -2.69 9.60 -26.35
CA THR A 166 -3.90 8.97 -26.92
C THR A 166 -4.75 8.19 -25.92
N LEU A 167 -4.18 7.86 -24.74
CA LEU A 167 -4.82 7.07 -23.69
C LEU A 167 -5.21 7.89 -22.46
N LEU A 168 -4.89 9.17 -22.45
CA LEU A 168 -5.16 10.07 -21.32
C LEU A 168 -6.17 11.12 -21.77
N GLU A 169 -7.23 11.29 -21.00
CA GLU A 169 -8.32 12.19 -21.36
C GLU A 169 -8.23 13.55 -20.68
N SER A 170 -7.69 13.60 -19.46
CA SER A 170 -7.58 14.85 -18.72
C SER A 170 -6.25 15.56 -18.98
N ASN A 171 -6.30 16.85 -19.30
CA ASN A 171 -5.10 17.66 -19.58
C ASN A 171 -4.06 17.62 -18.46
N TRP A 172 -4.49 17.55 -17.19
CA TRP A 172 -3.59 17.46 -16.06
C TRP A 172 -2.78 16.16 -16.00
N ALA A 173 -3.26 15.09 -16.65
CA ALA A 173 -2.59 13.79 -16.71
C ALA A 173 -1.66 13.65 -17.92
N TYR A 174 -1.68 14.59 -18.87
CA TYR A 174 -0.85 14.49 -20.06
C TYR A 174 0.63 14.32 -19.72
N SER A 175 1.34 13.52 -20.52
CA SER A 175 2.73 13.13 -20.31
C SER A 175 3.02 12.19 -19.12
N SER A 176 1.99 11.66 -18.45
CA SER A 176 2.17 10.69 -17.35
C SER A 176 2.21 9.23 -17.81
N PHE A 177 2.03 8.96 -19.08
CA PHE A 177 2.03 7.58 -19.59
C PHE A 177 3.47 7.07 -19.77
N PHE A 178 3.97 6.43 -18.74
CA PHE A 178 5.29 5.80 -18.69
C PHE A 178 5.38 4.71 -17.63
N GLN A 179 6.42 3.90 -17.74
CA GLN A 179 6.87 2.97 -16.69
C GLN A 179 8.27 3.38 -16.24
N ILE A 180 8.51 3.39 -14.93
CA ILE A 180 9.82 3.69 -14.34
C ILE A 180 10.56 2.38 -14.16
N VAL A 181 11.75 2.27 -14.76
CA VAL A 181 12.59 1.07 -14.68
C VAL A 181 14.05 1.42 -14.45
N LYS A 182 14.84 0.46 -13.97
CA LYS A 182 16.29 0.60 -13.80
C LYS A 182 17.03 -0.07 -14.93
N ILE A 183 18.10 0.55 -15.45
CA ILE A 183 18.99 -0.07 -16.42
C ILE A 183 19.89 -1.10 -15.71
N THR A 184 19.87 -2.34 -16.20
CA THR A 184 20.67 -3.44 -15.64
C THR A 184 21.83 -3.87 -16.54
N LYS A 185 21.72 -3.62 -17.87
CA LYS A 185 22.76 -3.92 -18.85
C LYS A 185 22.66 -2.96 -20.04
N ILE A 186 23.78 -2.62 -20.65
CA ILE A 186 23.88 -1.90 -21.93
C ILE A 186 24.83 -2.68 -22.85
N SER A 187 24.37 -2.97 -24.07
CA SER A 187 25.16 -3.67 -25.10
C SER A 187 24.92 -3.02 -26.46
N GLY A 188 25.83 -2.13 -26.87
CA GLY A 188 25.56 -1.26 -28.03
C GLY A 188 24.31 -0.42 -27.81
N ASN A 189 23.37 -0.47 -28.73
CA ASN A 189 22.09 0.25 -28.63
C ASN A 189 21.01 -0.51 -27.85
N GLU A 190 21.31 -1.68 -27.31
CA GLU A 190 20.37 -2.51 -26.56
C GLU A 190 20.52 -2.27 -25.07
N ILE A 191 19.44 -1.95 -24.40
CA ILE A 191 19.34 -1.64 -22.98
C ILE A 191 18.41 -2.67 -22.32
N THR A 192 18.94 -3.42 -21.34
CA THR A 192 18.14 -4.32 -20.51
C THR A 192 17.66 -3.58 -19.26
N ILE A 193 16.39 -3.77 -18.92
CA ILE A 193 15.69 -3.11 -17.82
C ILE A 193 15.36 -4.10 -16.70
N SER A 194 15.18 -3.59 -15.49
CA SER A 194 14.98 -4.38 -14.27
C SER A 194 13.64 -5.11 -14.18
N THR A 195 12.60 -4.52 -14.75
CA THR A 195 11.23 -5.05 -14.75
C THR A 195 10.73 -5.05 -16.18
N SER A 196 10.06 -6.11 -16.61
CA SER A 196 9.45 -6.17 -17.93
C SER A 196 8.36 -5.12 -18.12
N LEU A 197 8.12 -4.71 -19.34
CA LEU A 197 7.07 -3.74 -19.64
C LEU A 197 5.69 -4.32 -19.30
N HIS A 198 4.89 -3.54 -18.61
CA HIS A 198 3.53 -3.93 -18.19
C HIS A 198 2.50 -3.78 -19.29
N LEU A 199 2.82 -3.01 -20.33
CA LEU A 199 1.97 -2.74 -21.47
C LEU A 199 2.82 -2.50 -22.73
N ASP A 200 2.18 -2.55 -23.91
CA ASP A 200 2.79 -2.16 -25.16
C ASP A 200 3.00 -0.63 -25.22
N PHE A 201 4.15 -0.22 -25.75
CA PHE A 201 4.44 1.17 -26.13
C PHE A 201 4.64 1.21 -27.66
N PRO A 202 3.56 1.28 -28.45
CA PRO A 202 3.62 1.11 -29.88
C PRO A 202 4.43 2.22 -30.55
N ALA A 203 5.15 1.87 -31.62
CA ALA A 203 6.00 2.80 -32.37
C ALA A 203 5.22 4.04 -32.91
N SER A 204 3.92 3.87 -33.18
CA SER A 204 3.02 4.97 -33.60
C SER A 204 2.89 6.06 -32.53
N ASN A 205 3.17 5.74 -31.24
CA ASN A 205 3.12 6.67 -30.12
C ASN A 205 4.49 7.26 -29.78
N TYR A 206 5.49 7.06 -30.65
CA TYR A 206 6.84 7.62 -30.51
C TYR A 206 7.47 7.38 -29.14
N PRO A 207 7.73 6.12 -28.75
CA PRO A 207 8.29 5.83 -27.45
C PRO A 207 9.70 6.38 -27.27
N VAL A 208 9.98 6.87 -26.07
CA VAL A 208 11.25 7.50 -25.68
C VAL A 208 11.74 6.90 -24.37
N LEU A 209 13.05 6.64 -24.29
CA LEU A 209 13.73 6.38 -23.03
C LEU A 209 14.25 7.70 -22.47
N GLN A 210 13.81 8.07 -21.24
CA GLN A 210 14.12 9.37 -20.61
C GLN A 210 14.77 9.13 -19.26
N LYS A 211 16.01 9.63 -19.06
CA LYS A 211 16.72 9.48 -17.78
C LYS A 211 16.13 10.40 -16.70
N ILE A 212 16.06 9.89 -15.47
CA ILE A 212 15.72 10.66 -14.27
C ILE A 212 16.87 10.62 -13.26
N ASN A 213 16.96 11.66 -12.42
CA ASN A 213 17.75 11.69 -11.19
C ASN A 213 16.77 11.52 -10.01
N PRO A 214 16.49 10.31 -9.55
CA PRO A 214 15.51 10.12 -8.50
C PRO A 214 16.07 10.49 -7.13
N ALA A 215 15.21 10.96 -6.22
CA ALA A 215 15.45 10.79 -4.80
C ALA A 215 15.33 9.30 -4.49
N GLN A 216 16.28 8.73 -3.75
CA GLN A 216 16.29 7.28 -3.54
C GLN A 216 16.69 6.87 -2.12
N ASN A 217 16.21 5.71 -1.70
CA ASN A 217 16.59 5.12 -0.42
C ASN A 217 16.25 6.02 0.78
N ALA A 218 15.15 6.76 0.71
CA ALA A 218 14.66 7.61 1.78
C ALA A 218 13.49 6.95 2.51
N GLY A 219 13.44 7.08 3.82
CA GLY A 219 12.41 6.43 4.61
C GLY A 219 11.93 7.20 5.84
N ILE A 220 10.73 6.84 6.30
CA ILE A 220 10.13 7.32 7.54
C ILE A 220 9.61 6.11 8.31
N GLU A 221 10.03 5.97 9.58
CA GLU A 221 9.67 4.81 10.40
C GLU A 221 9.24 5.17 11.82
N SER A 222 8.28 4.40 12.35
CA SER A 222 8.00 4.26 13.79
C SER A 222 7.72 5.59 14.51
N LEU A 223 6.82 6.40 13.97
CA LEU A 223 6.39 7.67 14.57
C LEU A 223 4.95 8.00 14.16
N LYS A 224 4.37 9.02 14.79
CA LYS A 224 3.11 9.62 14.39
C LYS A 224 3.37 10.96 13.69
N ILE A 225 2.68 11.17 12.58
CA ILE A 225 2.57 12.44 11.86
C ILE A 225 1.14 12.93 12.03
N LYS A 226 0.99 14.06 12.68
CA LYS A 226 -0.30 14.73 12.83
C LYS A 226 -0.26 16.08 12.14
N ARG A 227 -1.17 16.31 11.20
CA ARG A 227 -1.40 17.63 10.64
C ARG A 227 -2.45 18.37 11.45
N SER A 228 -2.22 19.64 11.77
CA SER A 228 -3.15 20.46 12.56
C SER A 228 -3.70 21.67 11.80
N ASP A 229 -3.28 21.89 10.55
CA ASP A 229 -3.76 22.97 9.70
C ASP A 229 -4.49 22.44 8.45
N ALA A 230 -5.73 22.86 8.28
CA ALA A 230 -6.48 22.67 7.05
C ALA A 230 -5.96 23.62 5.96
N THR A 231 -5.92 23.15 4.70
CA THR A 231 -5.50 23.94 3.55
C THR A 231 -6.52 23.84 2.42
N SER A 232 -6.59 24.86 1.58
CA SER A 232 -7.41 24.84 0.37
C SER A 232 -6.76 24.07 -0.79
N GLY A 233 -5.43 23.92 -0.77
CA GLY A 233 -4.67 23.25 -1.81
C GLY A 233 -4.59 21.73 -1.61
N GLN A 234 -4.26 21.03 -2.68
CA GLN A 234 -4.00 19.58 -2.67
C GLN A 234 -2.62 19.28 -2.08
N THR A 235 -2.50 19.37 -0.75
CA THR A 235 -1.25 19.14 -0.02
C THR A 235 -1.28 17.80 0.70
N SER A 236 -0.16 17.09 0.71
CA SER A 236 -0.02 15.74 1.26
C SER A 236 0.77 15.74 2.57
N ASN A 237 0.56 14.73 3.41
CA ASN A 237 1.42 14.57 4.59
C ASN A 237 2.81 14.04 4.19
N ILE A 238 2.88 13.12 3.22
CA ILE A 238 4.15 12.65 2.64
C ILE A 238 4.02 12.69 1.12
N PHE A 239 4.86 13.46 0.47
CA PHE A 239 4.88 13.61 -0.98
C PHE A 239 6.15 13.02 -1.58
N PHE A 240 5.98 12.10 -2.50
CA PHE A 240 7.03 11.50 -3.31
C PHE A 240 6.86 11.96 -4.77
N ASN A 241 7.95 12.41 -5.38
CA ASN A 241 7.97 12.74 -6.80
C ASN A 241 9.32 12.36 -7.41
N TYR A 242 9.31 11.55 -8.46
CA TYR A 242 10.52 10.93 -8.99
C TYR A 242 11.39 10.33 -7.87
N ALA A 243 10.74 9.58 -6.97
CA ALA A 243 11.40 8.90 -5.88
C ALA A 243 11.41 7.39 -6.10
N VAL A 244 12.51 6.70 -5.74
CA VAL A 244 12.64 5.25 -5.94
C VAL A 244 13.25 4.58 -4.72
N ASN A 245 12.89 3.31 -4.49
CA ASN A 245 13.37 2.51 -3.35
C ASN A 245 13.13 3.18 -1.97
N CYS A 246 12.08 3.96 -1.85
CA CYS A 246 11.72 4.66 -0.62
C CYS A 246 10.76 3.83 0.24
N TRP A 247 10.52 4.26 1.48
CA TRP A 247 9.54 3.56 2.31
C TRP A 247 8.91 4.43 3.40
N VAL A 248 7.69 4.04 3.81
CA VAL A 248 7.04 4.50 5.04
C VAL A 248 6.57 3.26 5.80
N LYS A 249 7.04 3.08 7.04
CA LYS A 249 6.83 1.85 7.79
C LYS A 249 6.48 2.09 9.25
N GLY A 250 5.35 1.53 9.70
CA GLY A 250 4.93 1.62 11.10
C GLY A 250 4.66 3.06 11.54
N VAL A 251 4.10 3.86 10.66
CA VAL A 251 3.76 5.27 10.88
C VAL A 251 2.26 5.43 11.05
N GLU A 252 1.85 6.23 12.02
CA GLU A 252 0.48 6.72 12.14
C GLU A 252 0.39 8.09 11.49
N LEU A 253 -0.57 8.26 10.55
CA LEU A 253 -0.84 9.53 9.89
C LEU A 253 -2.26 9.98 10.22
N GLU A 254 -2.36 11.12 10.89
CA GLU A 254 -3.62 11.71 11.35
C GLU A 254 -3.86 13.05 10.65
N ASN A 255 -5.05 13.21 10.10
CA ASN A 255 -5.54 14.35 9.35
C ASN A 255 -4.76 14.64 8.05
N SER A 256 -5.42 14.48 6.93
CA SER A 256 -4.88 14.89 5.62
C SER A 256 -5.70 16.05 5.05
N ASN A 257 -5.10 16.80 4.13
CA ASN A 257 -5.85 17.67 3.22
C ASN A 257 -6.18 16.90 1.93
N TYR A 258 -5.20 16.74 1.03
CA TYR A 258 -5.35 15.93 -0.18
C TYR A 258 -5.19 14.44 0.13
N ALA A 259 -3.99 14.03 0.54
CA ALA A 259 -3.65 12.64 0.82
C ALA A 259 -2.70 12.51 2.01
N HIS A 260 -2.76 11.37 2.70
CA HIS A 260 -1.72 11.03 3.66
C HIS A 260 -0.40 10.74 2.97
N ILE A 261 -0.41 9.96 1.89
CA ILE A 261 0.78 9.61 1.11
C ILE A 261 0.44 9.77 -0.37
N ASN A 262 1.22 10.57 -1.08
CA ASN A 262 1.09 10.77 -2.52
C ASN A 262 2.36 10.28 -3.22
N LEU A 263 2.21 9.21 -4.00
CA LEU A 263 3.25 8.64 -4.86
C LEU A 263 3.04 9.16 -6.28
N GLN A 264 3.71 10.24 -6.62
CA GLN A 264 3.69 10.82 -7.95
C GLN A 264 4.96 10.44 -8.70
N SER A 265 4.85 9.88 -9.91
CA SER A 265 6.02 9.54 -10.75
C SER A 265 7.13 8.79 -9.96
N SER A 266 6.74 7.91 -9.05
CA SER A 266 7.67 7.26 -8.10
C SER A 266 7.55 5.74 -8.23
N ALA A 267 8.66 5.03 -7.98
CA ALA A 267 8.69 3.58 -8.18
C ALA A 267 9.36 2.83 -7.04
N ASN A 268 9.04 1.54 -6.95
CA ASN A 268 9.64 0.62 -5.97
C ASN A 268 9.60 1.17 -4.54
N THR A 269 8.53 1.89 -4.17
CA THR A 269 8.33 2.40 -2.81
C THR A 269 7.48 1.44 -2.00
N THR A 270 7.87 1.18 -0.75
CA THR A 270 7.13 0.31 0.17
C THR A 270 6.40 1.13 1.22
N ILE A 271 5.07 1.01 1.26
CA ILE A 271 4.22 1.62 2.28
C ILE A 271 3.61 0.50 3.12
N SER A 272 4.13 0.27 4.35
CA SER A 272 3.75 -0.94 5.07
C SER A 272 3.52 -0.75 6.57
N GLY A 273 2.51 -1.43 7.10
CA GLY A 273 2.21 -1.45 8.54
C GLY A 273 1.84 -0.09 9.10
N ASN A 274 1.26 0.78 8.29
CA ASN A 274 0.87 2.13 8.69
C ASN A 274 -0.61 2.19 9.09
N TYR A 275 -0.95 3.22 9.85
CA TYR A 275 -2.33 3.57 10.16
C TYR A 275 -2.63 4.99 9.66
N LEU A 276 -3.51 5.07 8.64
CA LEU A 276 -3.89 6.31 7.98
C LEU A 276 -5.34 6.63 8.35
N HIS A 277 -5.59 7.81 8.93
CA HIS A 277 -6.95 8.10 9.36
C HIS A 277 -7.26 9.58 9.42
N ASP A 278 -8.52 9.88 9.24
CA ASP A 278 -9.10 11.20 9.30
C ASP A 278 -8.55 12.20 8.27
N ALA A 279 -9.35 13.17 7.91
CA ALA A 279 -9.01 14.26 7.03
C ALA A 279 -9.76 15.53 7.47
N PHE A 280 -9.34 16.69 6.97
CA PHE A 280 -10.04 17.94 7.24
C PHE A 280 -11.30 18.13 6.38
N ASP A 281 -11.34 17.45 5.23
CA ASP A 281 -12.46 17.58 4.28
C ASP A 281 -12.61 16.26 3.50
N TYR A 282 -13.84 15.90 3.21
CA TYR A 282 -14.23 14.68 2.49
C TYR A 282 -15.10 14.95 1.28
N GLY A 283 -15.19 16.22 0.86
CA GLY A 283 -15.95 16.66 -0.29
C GLY A 283 -15.20 16.47 -1.61
N SER A 284 -15.75 17.04 -2.68
CA SER A 284 -15.18 17.04 -4.03
C SER A 284 -13.83 17.75 -4.12
N GLY A 285 -13.14 17.60 -5.23
CA GLY A 285 -11.91 18.34 -5.55
C GLY A 285 -10.62 17.75 -4.99
N GLY A 286 -10.57 16.44 -4.77
CA GLY A 286 -9.35 15.75 -4.37
C GLY A 286 -8.98 16.00 -2.92
N LYS A 287 -9.74 15.41 -2.00
CA LYS A 287 -9.56 15.58 -0.55
C LYS A 287 -9.86 14.28 0.19
N GLY A 288 -9.22 14.11 1.35
CA GLY A 288 -9.48 13.01 2.27
C GLY A 288 -8.99 11.66 1.79
N TYR A 289 -7.82 11.61 1.12
CA TYR A 289 -7.26 10.38 0.58
C TYR A 289 -6.20 9.76 1.50
N GLY A 290 -6.10 8.42 1.44
CA GLY A 290 -5.06 7.64 2.11
C GLY A 290 -3.76 7.63 1.29
N VAL A 291 -3.61 6.63 0.42
CA VAL A 291 -2.47 6.51 -0.50
C VAL A 291 -2.93 6.75 -1.93
N VAL A 292 -2.31 7.72 -2.58
CA VAL A 292 -2.55 8.02 -4.00
C VAL A 292 -1.34 7.59 -4.81
N MET A 293 -1.57 6.83 -5.88
CA MET A 293 -0.58 6.45 -6.88
C MET A 293 -0.99 7.06 -8.22
N GLN A 294 -0.15 7.94 -8.77
CA GLN A 294 -0.51 8.70 -9.96
C GLN A 294 0.72 9.15 -10.79
N PHE A 295 0.45 9.67 -11.98
CA PHE A 295 1.45 10.15 -12.92
C PHE A 295 2.56 9.12 -13.17
N GLY A 296 2.13 7.92 -13.65
CA GLY A 296 3.04 6.83 -13.96
C GLY A 296 3.75 6.21 -12.75
N ALA A 297 3.20 6.36 -11.54
CA ALA A 297 3.72 5.65 -10.36
C ALA A 297 3.77 4.14 -10.63
N SER A 298 4.97 3.52 -10.52
CA SER A 298 5.23 2.16 -11.01
C SER A 298 5.79 1.23 -9.93
N ASP A 299 5.33 -0.01 -9.91
CA ASP A 299 5.95 -1.08 -9.09
C ASP A 299 6.07 -0.73 -7.58
N ASN A 300 5.15 0.04 -7.03
CA ASN A 300 5.10 0.32 -5.59
C ASN A 300 4.40 -0.83 -4.85
N PHE A 301 4.73 -1.02 -3.58
CA PHE A 301 4.17 -2.06 -2.72
C PHE A 301 3.48 -1.47 -1.50
N ILE A 302 2.16 -1.47 -1.51
CA ILE A 302 1.30 -0.92 -0.46
C ILE A 302 0.75 -2.10 0.32
N PHE A 303 1.32 -2.37 1.49
CA PHE A 303 1.18 -3.64 2.14
C PHE A 303 0.82 -3.50 3.62
N ASP A 304 -0.23 -4.24 4.06
CA ASP A 304 -0.52 -4.41 5.48
C ASP A 304 -0.74 -3.08 6.23
N ASN A 305 -1.43 -2.15 5.57
CA ASN A 305 -1.84 -0.88 6.17
C ASN A 305 -3.29 -0.93 6.63
N ILE A 306 -3.62 -0.10 7.59
CA ILE A 306 -4.99 0.17 8.02
C ILE A 306 -5.35 1.59 7.59
N ALA A 307 -6.48 1.73 6.90
CA ALA A 307 -7.07 3.01 6.57
C ALA A 307 -8.45 3.15 7.22
N LYS A 308 -8.74 4.31 7.80
CA LYS A 308 -10.00 4.56 8.48
C LYS A 308 -10.51 5.96 8.21
N HIS A 309 -11.82 6.09 8.01
CA HIS A 309 -12.52 7.36 7.89
C HIS A 309 -11.85 8.28 6.86
N LEU A 310 -11.73 7.74 5.64
CA LEU A 310 -11.17 8.44 4.49
C LEU A 310 -12.14 8.38 3.32
N ARG A 311 -12.07 9.36 2.43
CA ARG A 311 -12.88 9.35 1.22
C ARG A 311 -12.43 8.25 0.27
N HIS A 312 -11.13 8.17 -0.02
CA HIS A 312 -10.50 7.08 -0.77
C HIS A 312 -9.25 6.63 -0.03
N SER A 313 -9.26 5.40 0.47
CA SER A 313 -8.11 4.85 1.18
C SER A 313 -6.94 4.53 0.25
N PHE A 314 -7.26 4.02 -0.95
CA PHE A 314 -6.27 3.70 -1.99
C PHE A 314 -6.81 4.13 -3.36
N LEU A 315 -6.14 5.09 -3.99
CA LEU A 315 -6.55 5.64 -5.27
C LEU A 315 -5.44 5.49 -6.31
N LEU A 316 -5.79 4.99 -7.50
CA LEU A 316 -4.91 4.87 -8.66
C LEU A 316 -5.50 5.63 -9.83
N GLN A 317 -4.67 6.48 -10.46
CA GLN A 317 -5.05 7.25 -11.64
C GLN A 317 -3.82 7.62 -12.48
N ALA A 318 -4.03 8.25 -13.63
CA ALA A 318 -2.98 8.85 -14.45
C ALA A 318 -1.81 7.89 -14.69
N ALA A 319 -2.09 6.79 -15.39
CA ALA A 319 -1.14 5.76 -15.80
C ALA A 319 -0.34 5.08 -14.66
N ALA A 320 -0.83 5.09 -13.42
CA ALA A 320 -0.24 4.28 -12.35
C ALA A 320 -0.22 2.80 -12.75
N ASN A 321 0.94 2.11 -12.66
CA ASN A 321 1.08 0.78 -13.24
C ASN A 321 1.96 -0.17 -12.43
N GLY A 322 1.69 -1.46 -12.51
CA GLY A 322 2.48 -2.50 -11.84
C GLY A 322 2.48 -2.43 -10.31
N ASN A 323 1.67 -1.54 -9.72
CA ASN A 323 1.62 -1.39 -8.27
C ASN A 323 0.91 -2.59 -7.62
N VAL A 324 1.34 -2.96 -6.44
CA VAL A 324 0.74 -4.02 -5.63
C VAL A 324 0.14 -3.43 -4.38
N ILE A 325 -1.17 -3.60 -4.23
CA ILE A 325 -1.94 -3.21 -3.05
C ILE A 325 -2.39 -4.51 -2.39
N ALA A 326 -1.71 -4.92 -1.29
CA ALA A 326 -1.91 -6.24 -0.75
C ALA A 326 -2.13 -6.25 0.76
N TYR A 327 -3.09 -7.06 1.20
CA TYR A 327 -3.36 -7.34 2.60
C TYR A 327 -3.58 -6.08 3.45
N ASN A 328 -4.18 -5.05 2.86
CA ASN A 328 -4.60 -3.86 3.58
C ASN A 328 -6.00 -4.02 4.13
N TYR A 329 -6.31 -3.28 5.17
CA TYR A 329 -7.63 -3.18 5.74
C TYR A 329 -8.13 -1.73 5.68
N SER A 330 -9.25 -1.52 4.99
CA SER A 330 -9.94 -0.23 4.95
C SER A 330 -11.33 -0.36 5.53
N TYR A 331 -11.75 0.61 6.34
CA TYR A 331 -13.07 0.64 6.94
C TYR A 331 -13.54 2.07 7.21
N ASP A 332 -14.86 2.21 7.39
CA ASP A 332 -15.52 3.47 7.64
C ASP A 332 -15.24 4.52 6.53
N PRO A 333 -15.43 4.20 5.24
CA PRO A 333 -15.25 5.17 4.16
C PRO A 333 -16.28 6.28 4.31
N TYR A 334 -15.85 7.54 4.11
CA TYR A 334 -16.69 8.68 4.35
C TYR A 334 -16.60 9.72 3.23
N TRP A 335 -17.76 10.13 2.69
CA TRP A 335 -17.87 11.17 1.67
C TRP A 335 -19.06 12.07 1.97
N THR A 336 -18.84 13.35 2.11
CA THR A 336 -19.86 14.33 2.49
C THR A 336 -20.93 14.58 1.42
N GLU A 337 -20.64 14.27 0.16
CA GLU A 337 -21.54 14.52 -0.98
C GLU A 337 -22.20 13.24 -1.51
N GLY A 338 -21.78 12.07 -1.06
CA GLY A 338 -22.25 10.77 -1.55
C GLY A 338 -23.36 10.20 -0.67
N TRP A 339 -24.45 9.80 -1.29
CA TRP A 339 -25.55 9.09 -0.61
C TRP A 339 -25.94 7.77 -1.30
N PHE A 340 -25.40 7.52 -2.47
CA PHE A 340 -25.71 6.35 -3.30
C PHE A 340 -24.46 5.49 -3.52
N PRO A 341 -24.54 4.14 -3.62
CA PRO A 341 -23.36 3.28 -3.73
C PRO A 341 -22.43 3.62 -4.90
N ALA A 342 -22.97 3.91 -6.07
CA ALA A 342 -22.19 4.29 -7.26
C ALA A 342 -21.50 5.66 -7.11
N ALA A 343 -22.07 6.53 -6.29
CA ALA A 343 -21.52 7.86 -5.96
C ALA A 343 -20.91 7.88 -4.56
N SER A 344 -20.93 6.77 -3.82
CA SER A 344 -20.28 6.68 -2.52
C SER A 344 -18.77 6.67 -2.69
N ALA A 345 -18.08 7.06 -1.64
CA ALA A 345 -16.65 6.91 -1.60
C ALA A 345 -16.27 5.44 -1.76
N GLY A 346 -15.65 5.10 -2.88
CA GLY A 346 -14.86 3.88 -2.94
C GLY A 346 -13.68 4.03 -2.01
N ASP A 347 -13.54 3.18 -1.03
CA ASP A 347 -12.31 3.14 -0.27
C ASP A 347 -11.13 2.62 -1.10
N VAL A 348 -11.42 1.88 -2.17
CA VAL A 348 -10.46 1.59 -3.24
C VAL A 348 -11.02 2.08 -4.58
N VAL A 349 -10.23 2.86 -5.31
CA VAL A 349 -10.69 3.47 -6.56
C VAL A 349 -9.64 3.36 -7.66
N LEU A 350 -10.07 2.82 -8.83
CA LEU A 350 -9.44 3.13 -10.11
C LEU A 350 -10.19 4.33 -10.68
N HIS A 351 -9.49 5.46 -10.86
CA HIS A 351 -10.10 6.77 -11.07
C HIS A 351 -9.82 7.39 -12.47
N GLY A 352 -9.68 6.54 -13.45
CA GLY A 352 -9.48 6.96 -14.84
C GLY A 352 -8.07 7.46 -15.19
N ASN A 353 -7.93 8.01 -16.40
CA ASN A 353 -6.63 8.31 -17.01
C ASN A 353 -5.68 7.12 -17.02
N TYR A 354 -6.22 5.94 -17.30
CA TYR A 354 -5.50 4.74 -17.72
C TYR A 354 -4.54 4.11 -16.68
N PRO A 355 -4.88 3.92 -15.38
CA PRO A 355 -4.09 3.03 -14.52
C PRO A 355 -4.19 1.59 -15.05
N TYR A 356 -3.06 0.84 -15.13
CA TYR A 356 -3.01 -0.48 -15.74
C TYR A 356 -2.09 -1.46 -15.02
N ALA A 357 -2.34 -2.75 -15.19
CA ALA A 357 -1.51 -3.85 -14.69
C ALA A 357 -1.24 -3.82 -13.17
N ASN A 358 -2.11 -3.20 -12.37
CA ASN A 358 -1.99 -3.16 -10.92
C ASN A 358 -2.62 -4.41 -10.30
N LEU A 359 -2.09 -4.85 -9.16
CA LEU A 359 -2.59 -5.99 -8.41
C LEU A 359 -3.20 -5.53 -7.08
N PHE A 360 -4.42 -5.96 -6.83
CA PHE A 360 -5.09 -5.85 -5.53
C PHE A 360 -5.26 -7.27 -4.98
N GLU A 361 -4.51 -7.64 -3.94
CA GLU A 361 -4.48 -9.00 -3.44
C GLU A 361 -4.77 -9.09 -1.94
N GLY A 362 -5.72 -9.94 -1.56
CA GLY A 362 -5.95 -10.31 -0.16
C GLY A 362 -6.36 -9.17 0.76
N ASN A 363 -6.86 -8.08 0.21
CA ASN A 363 -7.29 -6.93 1.00
C ASN A 363 -8.71 -7.14 1.56
N ILE A 364 -9.02 -6.37 2.61
CA ILE A 364 -10.39 -6.21 3.09
C ILE A 364 -10.80 -4.75 2.89
N PHE A 365 -11.79 -4.57 2.05
CA PHE A 365 -12.34 -3.28 1.69
C PHE A 365 -13.83 -3.20 2.01
N GLN A 366 -14.37 -2.00 2.06
CA GLN A 366 -15.81 -1.78 2.18
C GLN A 366 -16.43 -1.63 0.79
N ASN A 367 -15.81 -0.84 -0.09
CA ASN A 367 -16.31 -0.53 -1.41
C ASN A 367 -15.15 -0.46 -2.41
N LEU A 368 -15.24 -1.18 -3.51
CA LEU A 368 -14.32 -1.08 -4.62
C LEU A 368 -15.04 -0.43 -5.79
N VAL A 369 -14.57 0.73 -6.22
CA VAL A 369 -15.15 1.50 -7.32
C VAL A 369 -14.16 1.61 -8.46
N ILE A 370 -14.63 1.34 -9.67
CA ILE A 370 -13.87 1.53 -10.91
C ILE A 370 -14.68 2.55 -11.71
N ASP A 371 -14.20 3.78 -11.74
CA ASP A 371 -14.92 4.86 -12.38
C ASP A 371 -14.18 5.42 -13.61
N ASN A 372 -14.90 6.17 -14.42
CA ASN A 372 -14.40 6.86 -15.61
C ASN A 372 -14.45 8.39 -15.48
N SER A 373 -14.42 8.90 -14.26
CA SER A 373 -14.51 10.34 -13.98
C SER A 373 -13.43 11.15 -14.71
N HIS A 374 -12.30 10.52 -15.00
CA HIS A 374 -11.16 11.07 -15.74
C HIS A 374 -10.79 10.21 -16.95
N GLY A 375 -11.79 9.58 -17.58
CA GLY A 375 -11.58 8.68 -18.71
C GLY A 375 -11.39 7.22 -18.29
N ILE A 376 -11.11 6.37 -19.28
CA ILE A 376 -11.05 4.92 -19.07
C ILE A 376 -9.85 4.49 -18.21
N ASN A 377 -10.00 3.36 -17.55
CA ASN A 377 -8.90 2.64 -16.91
C ASN A 377 -8.28 1.65 -17.91
N GLY A 378 -6.99 1.41 -17.77
CA GLY A 378 -6.24 0.49 -18.63
C GLY A 378 -6.46 -0.98 -18.25
N PRO A 379 -5.96 -1.90 -19.09
CA PRO A 379 -6.14 -3.34 -18.93
C PRO A 379 -5.23 -3.93 -17.82
N TYR A 380 -5.48 -5.21 -17.53
CA TYR A 380 -4.66 -6.07 -16.66
C TYR A 380 -4.63 -5.67 -15.18
N ASN A 381 -5.50 -4.72 -14.76
CA ASN A 381 -5.73 -4.54 -13.32
C ASN A 381 -6.37 -5.81 -12.78
N THR A 382 -5.78 -6.38 -11.75
CA THR A 382 -6.15 -7.70 -11.24
C THR A 382 -6.59 -7.60 -9.78
N PHE A 383 -7.81 -8.04 -9.51
CA PHE A 383 -8.40 -8.12 -8.18
C PHE A 383 -8.43 -9.59 -7.76
N PHE A 384 -7.53 -9.96 -6.84
CA PHE A 384 -7.30 -11.35 -6.47
C PHE A 384 -7.53 -11.58 -4.97
N ARG A 385 -8.46 -12.48 -4.63
CA ARG A 385 -8.75 -12.89 -3.23
C ARG A 385 -9.04 -11.72 -2.27
N ASN A 386 -9.62 -10.63 -2.76
CA ASN A 386 -10.07 -9.55 -1.88
C ASN A 386 -11.43 -9.89 -1.25
N ARG A 387 -11.66 -9.35 -0.07
CA ARG A 387 -12.95 -9.40 0.60
C ARG A 387 -13.57 -8.00 0.66
N ILE A 388 -14.76 -7.86 0.12
CA ILE A 388 -15.51 -6.61 0.08
C ILE A 388 -16.75 -6.73 0.98
N GLU A 389 -16.79 -5.91 2.04
CA GLU A 389 -17.71 -6.13 3.17
C GLU A 389 -18.98 -5.27 3.16
N ASN A 390 -19.09 -4.24 2.31
CA ASN A 390 -20.24 -3.33 2.31
C ASN A 390 -20.91 -3.26 0.93
N TYR A 391 -20.70 -2.19 0.15
CA TYR A 391 -21.43 -2.03 -1.11
C TYR A 391 -21.01 -3.04 -2.18
N GLY A 392 -19.76 -3.45 -2.23
CA GLY A 392 -19.30 -4.46 -3.18
C GLY A 392 -18.32 -3.90 -4.21
N ILE A 393 -18.33 -4.49 -5.42
CA ILE A 393 -17.55 -4.03 -6.57
C ILE A 393 -18.51 -3.34 -7.53
N VAL A 394 -18.22 -2.09 -7.89
CA VAL A 394 -19.06 -1.28 -8.77
C VAL A 394 -18.18 -0.64 -9.85
N MET A 395 -18.49 -0.93 -11.11
CA MET A 395 -17.98 -0.21 -12.27
C MET A 395 -19.01 0.80 -12.75
N ASN A 396 -18.58 2.01 -13.02
CA ASN A 396 -19.38 2.99 -13.77
C ASN A 396 -19.20 2.71 -15.26
N GLY A 397 -20.26 2.73 -16.05
CA GLY A 397 -20.24 2.31 -17.47
C GLY A 397 -19.05 2.83 -18.27
N ASN A 398 -18.51 2.04 -19.17
CA ASN A 398 -17.30 2.32 -19.97
C ASN A 398 -16.05 2.66 -19.16
N SER A 399 -15.88 2.06 -18.00
CA SER A 399 -14.69 2.32 -17.16
C SER A 399 -13.43 1.59 -17.61
N GLY A 400 -13.47 0.78 -18.67
CA GLY A 400 -12.35 0.04 -19.26
C GLY A 400 -12.63 -1.46 -19.35
N ASP A 401 -11.76 -2.17 -20.09
CA ASP A 401 -11.85 -3.60 -20.37
C ASP A 401 -10.60 -4.37 -19.93
N ASN A 402 -10.66 -5.71 -20.10
CA ASN A 402 -9.53 -6.63 -19.86
C ASN A 402 -8.95 -6.55 -18.45
N MET A 403 -9.80 -6.36 -17.44
CA MET A 403 -9.43 -6.52 -16.03
C MET A 403 -9.71 -7.96 -15.57
N HIS A 404 -9.15 -8.34 -14.44
CA HIS A 404 -9.28 -9.69 -13.91
C HIS A 404 -9.88 -9.66 -12.49
N PHE A 405 -11.01 -10.31 -12.30
CA PHE A 405 -11.69 -10.47 -11.02
C PHE A 405 -11.64 -11.95 -10.63
N ILE A 406 -10.72 -12.31 -9.73
CA ILE A 406 -10.39 -13.72 -9.46
C ILE A 406 -10.50 -14.02 -7.97
N ALA A 407 -11.33 -14.96 -7.60
CA ALA A 407 -11.51 -15.47 -6.24
C ALA A 407 -11.84 -14.40 -5.18
N ASN A 408 -12.48 -13.30 -5.57
CA ASN A 408 -12.91 -12.28 -4.61
C ASN A 408 -14.15 -12.73 -3.84
N GLU A 409 -14.28 -12.26 -2.61
CA GLU A 409 -15.42 -12.55 -1.74
C GLU A 409 -16.19 -11.26 -1.47
N ILE A 410 -17.48 -11.23 -1.81
CA ILE A 410 -18.36 -10.10 -1.58
C ILE A 410 -19.40 -10.52 -0.54
N THR A 411 -19.27 -9.98 0.68
CA THR A 411 -20.05 -10.42 1.85
C THR A 411 -21.15 -9.47 2.26
N GLY A 412 -21.15 -8.23 1.74
CA GLY A 412 -22.16 -7.23 2.05
C GLY A 412 -23.57 -7.76 1.83
N SER A 413 -24.47 -7.55 2.78
CA SER A 413 -25.89 -7.95 2.69
C SER A 413 -26.80 -6.81 3.11
N GLY A 414 -27.99 -6.73 2.50
CA GLY A 414 -28.95 -5.67 2.73
C GLY A 414 -29.21 -4.82 1.49
N LEU A 415 -30.02 -3.77 1.66
CA LEU A 415 -30.37 -2.87 0.57
C LEU A 415 -29.12 -2.13 0.06
N LEU A 416 -28.88 -2.21 -1.24
CA LEU A 416 -27.75 -1.59 -1.94
C LEU A 416 -26.35 -2.09 -1.45
N LYS A 417 -26.30 -3.24 -0.79
CA LYS A 417 -25.05 -3.87 -0.32
C LYS A 417 -24.76 -5.18 -1.07
N GLY A 418 -23.47 -5.52 -1.14
CA GLY A 418 -23.03 -6.74 -1.82
C GLY A 418 -23.28 -6.69 -3.32
N LEU A 419 -23.14 -5.53 -3.93
CA LEU A 419 -23.24 -5.36 -5.37
C LEU A 419 -22.04 -6.01 -6.06
N TYR A 420 -22.30 -6.60 -7.21
CA TYR A 420 -21.28 -7.04 -8.14
C TYR A 420 -21.72 -6.56 -9.52
N ASN A 421 -21.37 -5.31 -9.80
CA ASN A 421 -21.71 -4.65 -11.06
C ASN A 421 -20.43 -4.46 -11.86
N ILE A 422 -20.19 -5.38 -12.78
CA ILE A 422 -19.04 -5.40 -13.69
C ILE A 422 -19.57 -5.17 -15.09
N GLU A 423 -19.08 -4.15 -15.77
CA GLU A 423 -19.47 -3.79 -17.12
C GLU A 423 -18.25 -3.84 -18.06
N GLY A 424 -18.42 -4.43 -19.23
CA GLY A 424 -17.35 -4.61 -20.21
C GLY A 424 -16.89 -6.06 -20.35
N SER A 425 -15.75 -6.26 -20.97
CA SER A 425 -15.16 -7.58 -21.22
C SER A 425 -14.02 -7.86 -20.25
N HIS A 426 -14.25 -8.74 -19.30
CA HIS A 426 -13.33 -9.05 -18.20
C HIS A 426 -13.12 -10.55 -18.01
N THR A 427 -12.07 -10.92 -17.30
CA THR A 427 -11.91 -12.30 -16.80
C THR A 427 -12.48 -12.40 -15.39
N GLU A 428 -13.47 -13.26 -15.22
CA GLU A 428 -14.15 -13.50 -13.95
C GLU A 428 -14.06 -14.97 -13.56
N ILE A 429 -13.34 -15.28 -12.47
CA ILE A 429 -13.09 -16.68 -12.05
C ILE A 429 -13.32 -16.82 -10.56
N ALA A 430 -14.16 -17.78 -10.17
CA ALA A 430 -14.30 -18.26 -8.80
C ALA A 430 -14.66 -17.19 -7.74
N ASN A 431 -15.31 -16.08 -8.16
CA ASN A 431 -15.76 -15.06 -7.21
C ASN A 431 -16.95 -15.60 -6.39
N ASN A 432 -16.94 -15.31 -5.09
CA ASN A 432 -18.01 -15.70 -4.17
C ASN A 432 -18.85 -14.46 -3.81
N ILE A 433 -20.04 -14.40 -4.35
CA ILE A 433 -20.94 -13.26 -4.20
C ILE A 433 -22.06 -13.66 -3.25
N LYS A 434 -22.06 -13.13 -2.03
CA LYS A 434 -23.07 -13.42 -0.99
C LYS A 434 -23.30 -14.93 -0.74
N GLY A 435 -22.23 -15.71 -0.79
CA GLY A 435 -22.30 -17.17 -0.62
C GLY A 435 -22.55 -17.94 -1.92
N SER A 436 -22.74 -17.29 -3.07
CA SER A 436 -22.89 -17.92 -4.37
C SER A 436 -21.57 -17.88 -5.14
N LEU A 437 -20.90 -19.03 -5.23
CA LEU A 437 -19.66 -19.17 -6.00
C LEU A 437 -19.98 -19.13 -7.51
N GLN A 438 -19.29 -18.28 -8.26
CA GLN A 438 -19.49 -18.19 -9.71
C GLN A 438 -19.08 -19.48 -10.41
N SER A 439 -17.84 -19.89 -10.36
CA SER A 439 -17.35 -21.16 -10.89
C SER A 439 -15.93 -21.44 -10.45
N GLY A 440 -15.66 -22.71 -10.12
CA GLY A 440 -14.31 -23.23 -9.87
C GLY A 440 -13.68 -22.74 -8.56
N ASN A 441 -12.47 -23.24 -8.34
CA ASN A 441 -11.54 -22.81 -7.31
C ASN A 441 -10.23 -22.43 -7.98
N VAL A 442 -9.43 -21.55 -7.37
CA VAL A 442 -8.08 -21.24 -7.85
C VAL A 442 -7.03 -21.84 -6.93
N THR A 443 -5.96 -22.36 -7.52
CA THR A 443 -4.87 -23.05 -6.80
C THR A 443 -3.88 -22.08 -6.19
N GLU A 444 -3.67 -20.93 -6.82
CA GLU A 444 -2.73 -19.92 -6.35
C GLU A 444 -3.20 -19.30 -5.04
N THR A 445 -2.29 -19.24 -4.08
CA THR A 445 -2.49 -18.53 -2.82
C THR A 445 -2.10 -17.07 -2.93
N SER A 446 -1.21 -16.71 -3.84
CA SER A 446 -0.75 -15.35 -4.13
C SER A 446 -0.27 -15.24 -5.57
N LEU A 447 -0.44 -14.06 -6.17
CA LEU A 447 0.10 -13.69 -7.48
C LEU A 447 1.35 -12.80 -7.39
N ILE A 448 1.72 -12.34 -6.20
CA ILE A 448 2.85 -11.42 -6.02
C ILE A 448 4.18 -12.11 -6.35
N ASN A 449 4.27 -13.42 -6.18
CA ASN A 449 5.47 -14.23 -6.43
C ASN A 449 6.75 -13.64 -5.80
N LYS A 450 6.63 -13.11 -4.59
CA LYS A 450 7.71 -12.49 -3.81
C LYS A 450 7.71 -13.07 -2.40
N ASN A 451 8.89 -13.44 -1.90
CA ASN A 451 9.02 -13.79 -0.49
C ASN A 451 8.88 -12.51 0.34
N TYR A 452 7.74 -12.32 0.92
CA TYR A 452 7.52 -11.33 1.98
C TYR A 452 7.21 -12.09 3.26
N THR A 453 7.85 -11.69 4.36
CA THR A 453 7.50 -12.21 5.68
C THR A 453 6.15 -11.63 6.06
N SER A 454 5.12 -12.24 5.51
CA SER A 454 3.75 -11.94 5.90
C SER A 454 3.49 -12.66 7.22
N LYS A 455 3.17 -11.91 8.25
CA LYS A 455 2.45 -12.45 9.41
C LYS A 455 0.98 -12.66 9.10
N ILE A 456 0.59 -12.35 7.88
CA ILE A 456 -0.76 -12.40 7.39
C ILE A 456 -1.02 -13.85 7.02
N GLY A 457 -1.90 -14.48 7.77
CA GLY A 457 -2.42 -15.80 7.47
C GLY A 457 -3.14 -15.84 6.12
N ALA A 458 -3.61 -17.02 5.74
CA ALA A 458 -4.42 -17.21 4.54
C ALA A 458 -5.52 -16.15 4.45
N PRO A 459 -5.95 -15.74 3.24
CA PRO A 459 -6.99 -14.72 3.03
C PRO A 459 -8.25 -14.90 3.86
N ASN A 460 -8.55 -16.14 4.26
CA ASN A 460 -9.69 -16.49 5.10
C ASN A 460 -9.47 -16.27 6.62
N ALA A 461 -8.26 -15.90 7.05
CA ALA A 461 -7.95 -15.62 8.45
C ALA A 461 -8.11 -14.12 8.78
N VAL A 462 -9.23 -13.56 8.38
CA VAL A 462 -9.59 -12.13 8.43
C VAL A 462 -9.42 -11.50 9.83
N GLY A 463 -9.47 -12.29 10.90
CA GLY A 463 -9.36 -11.77 12.26
C GLY A 463 -7.94 -11.47 12.72
N SER A 464 -6.95 -12.25 12.28
CA SER A 464 -5.60 -12.19 12.87
C SER A 464 -4.73 -11.05 12.34
N TRP A 465 -4.73 -10.80 11.05
CA TRP A 465 -3.88 -9.76 10.48
C TRP A 465 -4.40 -8.32 10.70
N LYS A 466 -5.72 -8.12 10.86
CA LYS A 466 -6.27 -6.87 11.37
C LYS A 466 -5.61 -6.50 12.70
N ASN A 467 -5.46 -7.50 13.59
CA ASN A 467 -4.81 -7.31 14.88
C ASN A 467 -3.33 -7.03 14.77
N ASP A 468 -2.62 -7.74 13.90
CA ASP A 468 -1.18 -7.58 13.73
C ASP A 468 -0.82 -6.17 13.24
N ALA A 469 -1.60 -5.62 12.32
CA ALA A 469 -1.41 -4.25 11.87
C ALA A 469 -1.66 -3.23 13.01
N TYR A 470 -2.71 -3.39 13.80
CA TYR A 470 -2.96 -2.54 14.98
C TYR A 470 -1.85 -2.65 16.04
N ILE A 471 -1.37 -3.86 16.31
CA ILE A 471 -0.28 -4.09 17.28
C ILE A 471 1.00 -3.41 16.79
N ARG A 472 1.33 -3.52 15.52
CA ARG A 472 2.53 -2.88 14.94
C ARG A 472 2.48 -1.36 14.99
N ASN A 473 1.30 -0.79 14.87
CA ASN A 473 1.09 0.65 15.02
C ASN A 473 0.99 1.11 16.49
N GLY A 474 1.30 0.23 17.45
CA GLY A 474 1.27 0.57 18.89
C GLY A 474 -0.12 0.61 19.49
N LYS A 475 -1.17 0.24 18.76
CA LYS A 475 -2.56 0.23 19.22
C LYS A 475 -3.00 -1.17 19.62
N ALA A 476 -2.66 -1.60 20.85
CA ALA A 476 -3.11 -2.88 21.40
C ALA A 476 -4.63 -2.92 21.55
N ILE A 477 -5.30 -3.70 20.72
CA ILE A 477 -6.71 -4.07 20.95
C ILE A 477 -6.71 -5.18 22.01
N LYS A 478 -6.78 -4.78 23.28
CA LYS A 478 -6.72 -5.69 24.44
C LYS A 478 -7.75 -6.83 24.43
N THR A 479 -8.86 -6.68 23.70
CA THR A 479 -9.99 -7.63 23.73
C THR A 479 -9.82 -8.83 22.81
N ILE A 480 -8.95 -8.80 21.83
CA ILE A 480 -8.83 -9.87 20.82
C ILE A 480 -7.64 -10.79 21.12
N VAL A 481 -6.62 -10.31 21.81
CA VAL A 481 -5.44 -11.11 22.24
C VAL A 481 -5.83 -12.19 23.25
N SER A 482 -6.88 -11.99 24.05
CA SER A 482 -7.32 -12.97 25.08
C SER A 482 -8.00 -14.21 24.50
N ASN A 483 -8.56 -14.13 23.29
CA ASN A 483 -9.30 -15.26 22.68
C ASN A 483 -8.42 -16.18 21.81
N THR A 484 -7.32 -15.67 21.24
CA THR A 484 -6.41 -16.47 20.41
C THR A 484 -5.40 -17.27 21.25
N THR A 485 -5.01 -16.78 22.42
CA THR A 485 -4.12 -17.53 23.32
C THR A 485 -4.82 -18.68 24.05
N LYS A 486 -6.14 -18.62 24.24
CA LYS A 486 -6.88 -19.74 24.85
C LYS A 486 -7.09 -20.94 23.90
N SER A 487 -7.17 -20.72 22.59
CA SER A 487 -7.35 -21.83 21.65
C SER A 487 -6.05 -22.57 21.30
N VAL A 488 -4.89 -21.95 21.50
CA VAL A 488 -3.58 -22.60 21.22
C VAL A 488 -3.06 -23.36 22.44
N SER A 489 -3.42 -22.98 23.66
CA SER A 489 -2.99 -23.70 24.86
C SER A 489 -3.83 -24.96 25.17
N GLU A 490 -5.05 -25.06 24.67
CA GLU A 490 -5.88 -26.26 24.85
C GLU A 490 -5.57 -27.41 23.87
N THR A 491 -4.84 -27.14 22.78
CA THR A 491 -4.50 -28.18 21.78
C THR A 491 -3.14 -28.86 22.06
N ILE A 492 -2.31 -28.33 22.97
CA ILE A 492 -0.96 -28.87 23.27
C ILE A 492 -0.94 -29.74 24.55
N THR A 493 -2.01 -29.81 25.33
CA THR A 493 -2.04 -30.55 26.61
C THR A 493 -2.77 -31.89 26.57
N LYS A 494 -2.90 -32.54 25.41
CA LYS A 494 -3.40 -33.92 25.31
C LYS A 494 -2.45 -34.83 24.54
N THR A 495 -1.28 -35.09 25.12
CA THR A 495 -0.55 -36.34 24.92
C THR A 495 0.30 -36.64 26.16
N GLU A 496 -0.18 -37.65 26.90
CA GLU A 496 0.52 -38.61 27.75
C GLU A 496 1.53 -38.17 28.83
N ALA A 497 1.16 -38.47 30.09
CA ALA A 497 2.03 -39.21 31.01
C ALA A 497 1.19 -39.88 32.11
N THR A 498 1.30 -41.21 32.19
CA THR A 498 0.76 -42.12 33.19
C THR A 498 1.41 -41.94 34.59
N PRO A 499 0.74 -42.28 35.69
CA PRO A 499 1.12 -41.80 37.01
C PRO A 499 2.08 -42.73 37.76
N VAL A 500 3.02 -42.18 38.49
CA VAL A 500 3.74 -42.90 39.56
C VAL A 500 3.31 -42.33 40.92
N LYS A 501 2.77 -43.26 41.76
CA LYS A 501 2.40 -43.04 43.16
C LYS A 501 3.63 -42.91 44.02
N THR A 502 3.65 -41.96 44.95
CA THR A 502 4.22 -42.18 46.31
C THR A 502 3.56 -41.29 47.36
N LYS A 503 3.22 -41.96 48.45
CA LYS A 503 2.57 -41.46 49.67
C LYS A 503 3.58 -40.69 50.57
N THR A 504 3.13 -39.73 51.35
CA THR A 504 3.17 -39.67 52.85
C THR A 504 2.83 -38.25 53.33
N THR A 505 1.78 -38.12 54.02
CA THR A 505 1.35 -37.89 55.39
C THR A 505 1.85 -36.69 56.20
N LYS A 506 0.84 -36.10 56.88
CA LYS A 506 0.82 -35.35 58.17
C LYS A 506 1.21 -33.87 58.13
N LYS A 507 0.61 -32.98 58.83
CA LYS A 507 -0.50 -32.82 59.82
C LYS A 507 -0.62 -31.34 60.18
N LEU A 508 -1.87 -30.84 60.24
CA LEU A 508 -2.44 -29.90 61.23
C LEU A 508 -1.61 -28.74 61.85
N LYS A 509 -2.08 -27.49 61.75
CA LYS A 509 -2.77 -26.85 62.91
C LYS A 509 -3.38 -25.48 62.55
N LYS A 510 -4.58 -25.29 63.05
CA LYS A 510 -5.43 -24.10 63.19
C LYS A 510 -4.79 -22.94 64.00
N LYS A 511 -5.24 -21.70 63.71
CA LYS A 511 -5.86 -20.71 64.60
C LYS A 511 -5.95 -19.39 63.82
N CYS A 512 -7.04 -18.83 63.58
CA CYS A 512 -8.17 -18.20 64.29
C CYS A 512 -7.84 -16.88 65.00
N CYS A 513 -8.70 -15.91 64.73
CA CYS A 513 -9.08 -14.72 65.50
C CYS A 513 -8.32 -13.41 65.20
N VAL A 514 -8.93 -12.37 64.91
CA VAL A 514 -10.13 -11.56 65.17
C VAL A 514 -9.75 -10.09 65.45
N LYS A 515 -10.46 -9.14 64.80
CA LYS A 515 -10.85 -7.77 65.25
C LYS A 515 -9.72 -6.73 65.50
N LYS A 516 -9.86 -5.46 65.29
CA LYS A 516 -10.95 -4.47 65.11
C LYS A 516 -10.33 -3.10 64.77
N LYS A 517 -11.09 -2.28 64.04
CA LYS A 517 -11.31 -0.83 64.13
C LYS A 517 -10.12 0.14 64.42
N LYS A 518 -9.91 1.05 63.56
CA LYS A 518 -10.48 2.42 63.56
C LYS A 518 -10.42 3.01 62.17
#